data_41244cfaf1dd2510b4989a48a4355497
#
_entry.id   41244cfaf1dd2510b4989a48a4355497
#
_cell.length_a   1.000
_cell.length_b   1.000
_cell.length_c   1.000
_cell.angle_alpha   90.00
_cell.angle_beta   90.00
_cell.angle_gamma   90.00
#
_symmetry.space_group_name_H-M   'P 1'
#
loop_
_entity.id
_entity.type
_entity.pdbx_description
1 polymer ?
#
loop_
_entity_poly.entity_id
_entity_poly.type
_entity_poly.pdbx_seq_one_letter_code
_entity_poly.pdbx_strand_id
1 'polypeptide(L)'
;RDFMLLFGAQATFRQRSLNWNNLTFPDMIDPFFGFVKPTNEIRPDQTSVQQFDLSFGMLGFTERFYVGASAHHVTQPNEAFLSTSTLPIKVTAQAGATIPLGRKRLYNDLDNLLIPNIVYQTQGGAHHMTAGVSFNRGVLTGGLAYRQALGVVSTNPDALIAIIGIAPNDVPWKFGYSYD
;
A
#
# COMPACT_ATOMS: atom_id res chain seq x y z
N ARG A 1 -14.91 -25.86 12.56
CA ARG A 1 -14.39 -24.48 12.36
C ARG A 1 -13.04 -24.64 11.68
N ASP A 2 -13.05 -24.58 10.38
CA ASP A 2 -11.85 -24.83 9.61
C ASP A 2 -10.99 -23.54 9.63
N PHE A 3 -9.79 -23.65 10.15
CA PHE A 3 -8.77 -22.63 10.06
C PHE A 3 -7.96 -22.88 8.79
N MET A 4 -7.85 -21.88 7.95
CA MET A 4 -7.02 -21.94 6.74
C MET A 4 -5.83 -21.01 6.87
N LEU A 5 -4.69 -21.46 6.35
CA LEU A 5 -3.45 -20.68 6.32
C LEU A 5 -2.96 -20.61 4.88
N LEU A 6 -2.75 -19.37 4.40
CA LEU A 6 -2.18 -19.09 3.08
C LEU A 6 -0.80 -18.47 3.24
N PHE A 7 0.12 -18.86 2.38
CA PHE A 7 1.44 -18.26 2.24
C PHE A 7 1.57 -17.67 0.85
N GLY A 8 2.21 -16.53 0.75
CA GLY A 8 2.50 -15.85 -0.50
C GLY A 8 3.96 -15.42 -0.57
N ALA A 9 4.53 -15.52 -1.76
CA ALA A 9 5.84 -14.95 -2.08
C ALA A 9 5.75 -14.17 -3.38
N GLN A 10 6.48 -13.06 -3.47
CA GLN A 10 6.56 -12.22 -4.65
C GLN A 10 8.01 -11.89 -4.94
N ALA A 11 8.42 -12.05 -6.20
CA ALA A 11 9.69 -11.56 -6.71
C ALA A 11 9.42 -10.41 -7.66
N THR A 12 10.12 -9.30 -7.49
CA THR A 12 9.98 -8.10 -8.31
C THR A 12 11.33 -7.75 -8.91
N PHE A 13 11.36 -7.61 -10.24
CA PHE A 13 12.49 -7.05 -10.96
C PHE A 13 12.11 -5.66 -11.45
N ARG A 14 12.97 -4.66 -11.17
CA ARG A 14 12.79 -3.27 -11.58
C ARG A 14 14.06 -2.77 -12.23
N GLN A 15 13.91 -2.11 -13.36
CA GLN A 15 14.99 -1.38 -14.00
C GLN A 15 14.61 0.10 -14.07
N ARG A 16 15.52 0.96 -13.63
CA ARG A 16 15.38 2.42 -13.72
C ARG A 16 16.53 2.95 -14.53
N SER A 17 16.24 3.83 -15.47
CA SER A 17 17.25 4.52 -16.30
C SER A 17 17.07 6.02 -16.21
N LEU A 18 18.19 6.71 -16.16
CA LEU A 18 18.27 8.16 -16.11
C LEU A 18 18.80 8.66 -17.44
N ASN A 19 18.01 9.42 -18.16
CA ASN A 19 18.50 10.11 -19.35
C ASN A 19 19.11 11.45 -18.95
N TRP A 20 20.44 11.46 -18.76
CA TRP A 20 21.17 12.65 -18.31
C TRP A 20 20.98 13.85 -19.24
N ASN A 21 20.89 13.62 -20.55
CA ASN A 21 20.80 14.68 -21.54
C ASN A 21 19.45 15.44 -21.51
N ASN A 22 18.44 14.85 -20.87
CA ASN A 22 17.12 15.47 -20.71
C ASN A 22 16.95 16.18 -19.35
N LEU A 23 17.99 16.17 -18.52
CA LEU A 23 17.95 16.86 -17.23
C LEU A 23 18.35 18.31 -17.38
N THR A 24 17.70 19.17 -16.63
CA THR A 24 18.04 20.57 -16.50
C THR A 24 18.46 20.88 -15.08
N PHE A 25 19.56 21.59 -14.95
CA PHE A 25 20.17 21.92 -13.65
C PHE A 25 20.15 23.43 -13.43
N PRO A 26 20.16 23.90 -12.20
CA PRO A 26 20.16 25.33 -11.87
C PRO A 26 21.33 26.12 -12.47
N ASP A 27 22.52 25.49 -12.63
CA ASP A 27 23.70 26.09 -13.20
C ASP A 27 23.61 26.35 -14.73
N MET A 28 22.64 25.71 -15.39
CA MET A 28 22.36 25.91 -16.81
C MET A 28 21.55 27.18 -17.07
N ILE A 29 21.01 27.81 -16.06
CA ILE A 29 20.13 28.97 -16.20
C ILE A 29 20.98 30.24 -16.34
N ASP A 30 20.76 30.95 -17.44
CA ASP A 30 21.21 32.34 -17.57
C ASP A 30 20.06 33.28 -17.20
N PRO A 31 20.30 34.35 -16.40
CA PRO A 31 19.23 35.27 -15.97
C PRO A 31 18.48 35.95 -17.11
N PHE A 32 19.11 36.09 -18.29
CA PHE A 32 18.52 36.78 -19.43
C PHE A 32 18.10 35.85 -20.56
N PHE A 33 18.79 34.71 -20.73
CA PHE A 33 18.61 33.83 -21.89
C PHE A 33 18.03 32.44 -21.52
N GLY A 34 17.77 32.16 -20.22
CA GLY A 34 17.21 30.89 -19.77
C GLY A 34 18.25 29.74 -19.78
N PHE A 35 17.83 28.54 -20.17
CA PHE A 35 18.68 27.32 -20.16
C PHE A 35 19.63 27.29 -21.38
N VAL A 36 20.73 28.02 -21.31
CA VAL A 36 21.70 28.13 -22.42
C VAL A 36 23.13 27.71 -22.06
N LYS A 37 23.42 27.53 -20.77
CA LYS A 37 24.75 27.14 -20.30
C LYS A 37 24.89 25.63 -20.19
N PRO A 38 26.09 25.07 -20.47
CA PRO A 38 26.37 23.67 -20.14
C PRO A 38 26.40 23.49 -18.62
N THR A 39 25.99 22.32 -18.14
CA THR A 39 26.06 21.98 -16.70
C THR A 39 27.48 21.54 -16.30
N ASN A 40 27.87 21.92 -15.10
CA ASN A 40 29.08 21.40 -14.42
C ASN A 40 28.75 20.27 -13.44
N GLU A 41 27.47 19.85 -13.36
CA GLU A 41 27.07 18.76 -12.48
C GLU A 41 27.73 17.42 -12.90
N ILE A 42 28.09 16.64 -11.88
CA ILE A 42 28.78 15.37 -12.10
C ILE A 42 27.77 14.33 -12.60
N ARG A 43 28.02 13.85 -13.82
CA ARG A 43 27.24 12.74 -14.37
C ARG A 43 27.52 11.46 -13.60
N PRO A 44 26.47 10.71 -13.16
CA PRO A 44 26.67 9.41 -12.54
C PRO A 44 27.34 8.43 -13.50
N ASP A 45 28.25 7.61 -12.98
CA ASP A 45 28.92 6.55 -13.75
C ASP A 45 27.91 5.52 -14.28
N GLN A 46 26.86 5.29 -13.49
CA GLN A 46 25.78 4.39 -13.87
C GLN A 46 24.47 5.17 -14.08
N THR A 47 23.98 5.17 -15.32
CA THR A 47 22.69 5.77 -15.67
C THR A 47 21.54 4.76 -15.69
N SER A 48 21.82 3.50 -15.39
CA SER A 48 20.81 2.43 -15.26
C SER A 48 21.08 1.59 -14.03
N VAL A 49 20.06 1.43 -13.19
CA VAL A 49 20.09 0.61 -11.99
C VAL A 49 19.06 -0.50 -12.12
N GLN A 50 19.50 -1.74 -11.92
CA GLN A 50 18.65 -2.92 -11.87
C GLN A 50 18.49 -3.34 -10.42
N GLN A 51 17.26 -3.68 -10.05
CA GLN A 51 16.89 -4.03 -8.69
C GLN A 51 16.09 -5.32 -8.70
N PHE A 52 16.44 -6.20 -7.78
CA PHE A 52 15.69 -7.41 -7.49
C PHE A 52 15.17 -7.32 -6.05
N ASP A 53 13.87 -7.55 -5.88
CA ASP A 53 13.22 -7.45 -4.60
C ASP A 53 12.36 -8.68 -4.30
N LEU A 54 12.35 -9.09 -3.04
CA LEU A 54 11.55 -10.20 -2.54
C LEU A 54 10.59 -9.72 -1.46
N SER A 55 9.39 -10.27 -1.50
CA SER A 55 8.35 -10.05 -0.50
C SER A 55 7.71 -11.37 -0.10
N PHE A 56 7.33 -11.48 1.17
CA PHE A 56 6.66 -12.65 1.72
C PHE A 56 5.44 -12.22 2.53
N GLY A 57 4.44 -13.08 2.56
CA GLY A 57 3.24 -12.85 3.34
C GLY A 57 2.60 -14.15 3.81
N MET A 58 1.86 -14.04 4.91
CA MET A 58 1.02 -15.09 5.44
C MET A 58 -0.33 -14.53 5.85
N LEU A 59 -1.38 -15.33 5.66
CA LEU A 59 -2.74 -14.99 6.04
C LEU A 59 -3.40 -16.22 6.66
N GLY A 60 -3.78 -16.10 7.92
CA GLY A 60 -4.62 -17.06 8.62
C GLY A 60 -6.05 -16.56 8.69
N PHE A 61 -7.02 -17.40 8.38
CA PHE A 61 -8.42 -16.99 8.43
C PHE A 61 -9.37 -18.14 8.77
N THR A 62 -10.49 -17.75 9.31
CA THR A 62 -11.66 -18.58 9.58
C THR A 62 -12.86 -17.95 8.88
N GLU A 63 -14.04 -18.53 9.05
CA GLU A 63 -15.29 -17.92 8.54
C GLU A 63 -15.54 -16.50 9.06
N ARG A 64 -15.00 -16.13 10.23
CA ARG A 64 -15.33 -14.87 10.91
C ARG A 64 -14.14 -13.95 11.17
N PHE A 65 -12.93 -14.47 11.21
CA PHE A 65 -11.74 -13.70 11.57
C PHE A 65 -10.63 -13.97 10.60
N TYR A 66 -9.83 -12.95 10.36
CA TYR A 66 -8.57 -13.10 9.64
C TYR A 66 -7.45 -12.32 10.34
N VAL A 67 -6.25 -12.83 10.22
CA VAL A 67 -5.02 -12.19 10.64
C VAL A 67 -3.95 -12.45 9.61
N GLY A 68 -3.20 -11.43 9.25
CA GLY A 68 -2.14 -11.57 8.25
C GLY A 68 -0.94 -10.70 8.58
N ALA A 69 0.19 -11.11 8.05
CA ALA A 69 1.42 -10.34 8.11
C ALA A 69 2.16 -10.45 6.77
N SER A 70 2.85 -9.39 6.38
CA SER A 70 3.72 -9.40 5.20
C SER A 70 4.98 -8.57 5.43
N ALA A 71 6.06 -8.98 4.77
CA ALA A 71 7.31 -8.24 4.71
C ALA A 71 7.65 -7.98 3.23
N HIS A 72 7.81 -6.71 2.87
CA HIS A 72 8.23 -6.27 1.56
C HIS A 72 9.65 -5.69 1.63
N HIS A 73 10.33 -5.67 0.50
CA HIS A 73 11.70 -5.16 0.38
C HIS A 73 12.70 -5.90 1.27
N VAL A 74 12.55 -7.23 1.35
CA VAL A 74 13.40 -8.09 2.20
C VAL A 74 14.87 -8.04 1.73
N THR A 75 15.09 -7.88 0.43
CA THR A 75 16.43 -7.73 -0.16
C THR A 75 17.04 -6.34 -0.01
N GLN A 76 16.25 -5.35 0.46
CA GLN A 76 16.68 -3.96 0.65
C GLN A 76 17.42 -3.40 -0.58
N PRO A 77 16.80 -3.39 -1.78
CA PRO A 77 17.49 -2.98 -2.97
C PRO A 77 17.98 -1.53 -2.87
N ASN A 78 19.15 -1.24 -3.46
CA ASN A 78 19.66 0.11 -3.56
C ASN A 78 18.98 0.86 -4.71
N GLU A 79 18.33 2.00 -4.41
CA GLU A 79 17.58 2.79 -5.39
C GLU A 79 18.35 4.00 -5.94
N ALA A 80 19.53 4.28 -5.41
CA ALA A 80 20.29 5.48 -5.79
C ALA A 80 21.16 5.27 -7.04
N PHE A 81 21.34 6.35 -7.80
CA PHE A 81 22.27 6.42 -8.93
C PHE A 81 23.65 6.96 -8.50
N LEU A 82 23.71 7.85 -7.51
CA LEU A 82 24.92 8.56 -7.09
C LEU A 82 25.46 8.16 -5.72
N SER A 83 24.62 7.55 -4.88
CA SER A 83 24.97 7.18 -3.51
C SER A 83 24.34 5.86 -3.14
N THR A 84 24.55 5.39 -1.92
CA THR A 84 23.86 4.21 -1.42
C THR A 84 22.59 4.66 -0.70
N SER A 85 21.45 4.27 -1.22
CA SER A 85 20.12 4.48 -0.60
C SER A 85 19.34 3.18 -0.65
N THR A 86 19.45 2.40 0.41
CA THR A 86 18.74 1.12 0.53
C THR A 86 17.29 1.35 0.92
N LEU A 87 16.38 0.65 0.24
CA LEU A 87 14.97 0.68 0.56
C LEU A 87 14.71 -0.14 1.85
N PRO A 88 14.23 0.47 2.94
CA PRO A 88 13.99 -0.26 4.18
C PRO A 88 12.91 -1.33 4.04
N ILE A 89 13.03 -2.40 4.81
CA ILE A 89 12.00 -3.43 4.90
C ILE A 89 10.69 -2.79 5.37
N LYS A 90 9.61 -3.06 4.63
CA LYS A 90 8.25 -2.68 5.01
C LYS A 90 7.55 -3.89 5.61
N VAL A 91 7.15 -3.78 6.88
CA VAL A 91 6.34 -4.80 7.55
C VAL A 91 4.91 -4.30 7.67
N THR A 92 3.96 -5.17 7.31
CA THR A 92 2.54 -4.91 7.46
C THR A 92 1.91 -6.03 8.28
N ALA A 93 1.13 -5.68 9.27
CA ALA A 93 0.28 -6.60 10.02
C ALA A 93 -1.18 -6.15 9.89
N GLN A 94 -2.09 -7.09 9.72
CA GLN A 94 -3.51 -6.79 9.57
C GLN A 94 -4.36 -7.81 10.31
N ALA A 95 -5.49 -7.36 10.81
CA ALA A 95 -6.52 -8.21 11.40
C ALA A 95 -7.90 -7.64 11.11
N GLY A 96 -8.88 -8.51 11.04
CA GLY A 96 -10.26 -8.10 10.88
C GLY A 96 -11.24 -9.22 11.19
N ALA A 97 -12.50 -8.84 11.21
CA ALA A 97 -13.59 -9.76 11.48
C ALA A 97 -14.76 -9.52 10.51
N THR A 98 -15.52 -10.58 10.25
CA THR A 98 -16.78 -10.53 9.51
C THR A 98 -17.90 -10.86 10.48
N ILE A 99 -18.73 -9.88 10.81
CA ILE A 99 -19.82 -10.01 11.77
C ILE A 99 -21.15 -9.95 11.02
N PRO A 100 -21.89 -11.05 10.92
CA PRO A 100 -23.21 -11.04 10.30
C PRO A 100 -24.20 -10.28 11.21
N LEU A 101 -24.85 -9.26 10.63
CA LEU A 101 -25.88 -8.47 11.30
C LEU A 101 -27.25 -8.95 10.83
N GLY A 102 -27.85 -9.87 11.55
CA GLY A 102 -29.21 -10.34 11.26
C GLY A 102 -29.37 -11.84 11.43
N ARG A 103 -30.61 -12.28 11.59
CA ARG A 103 -30.98 -13.69 11.56
C ARG A 103 -31.08 -14.13 10.09
N LYS A 104 -30.48 -15.26 9.74
CA LYS A 104 -30.71 -15.94 8.46
C LYS A 104 -32.21 -16.04 8.21
N ARG A 105 -32.72 -15.27 7.29
CA ARG A 105 -34.05 -15.45 6.74
C ARG A 105 -33.96 -16.46 5.59
N LEU A 106 -34.77 -17.49 5.62
CA LEU A 106 -34.82 -18.60 4.67
C LEU A 106 -35.06 -18.18 3.21
N TYR A 107 -35.25 -16.91 2.89
CA TYR A 107 -35.68 -16.48 1.56
C TYR A 107 -35.03 -15.18 1.05
N ASN A 108 -34.05 -14.60 1.73
CA ASN A 108 -33.36 -13.42 1.23
C ASN A 108 -31.88 -13.47 1.62
N ASP A 109 -31.06 -13.80 0.67
CA ASP A 109 -29.59 -13.95 0.78
C ASP A 109 -28.81 -12.63 0.91
N LEU A 110 -29.46 -11.56 1.34
CA LEU A 110 -28.78 -10.29 1.61
C LEU A 110 -28.25 -10.30 3.05
N ASP A 111 -27.15 -11.00 3.27
CA ASP A 111 -26.43 -10.94 4.53
C ASP A 111 -25.89 -9.54 4.72
N ASN A 112 -26.37 -8.83 5.75
CA ASN A 112 -25.76 -7.60 6.21
C ASN A 112 -24.51 -7.98 7.00
N LEU A 113 -23.35 -7.56 6.54
CA LEU A 113 -22.06 -7.85 7.17
C LEU A 113 -21.42 -6.56 7.67
N LEU A 114 -20.99 -6.58 8.90
CA LEU A 114 -20.09 -5.55 9.46
C LEU A 114 -18.68 -6.11 9.49
N ILE A 115 -17.74 -5.35 8.91
CA ILE A 115 -16.35 -5.79 8.71
C ILE A 115 -15.41 -4.77 9.34
N PRO A 116 -15.16 -4.84 10.66
CA PRO A 116 -14.10 -4.09 11.30
C PRO A 116 -12.74 -4.63 10.89
N ASN A 117 -11.78 -3.72 10.66
CA ASN A 117 -10.41 -4.06 10.33
C ASN A 117 -9.41 -3.10 10.97
N ILE A 118 -8.21 -3.59 11.13
CA ILE A 118 -7.05 -2.81 11.55
C ILE A 118 -5.83 -3.24 10.74
N VAL A 119 -5.05 -2.25 10.30
CA VAL A 119 -3.81 -2.45 9.56
C VAL A 119 -2.73 -1.63 10.23
N TYR A 120 -1.61 -2.26 10.54
CA TYR A 120 -0.40 -1.61 11.02
C TYR A 120 0.70 -1.78 10.00
N GLN A 121 1.42 -0.69 9.70
CA GLN A 121 2.52 -0.68 8.75
C GLN A 121 3.72 0.05 9.35
N THR A 122 4.92 -0.49 9.11
CA THR A 122 6.16 0.18 9.48
C THR A 122 7.19 0.05 8.37
N GLN A 123 7.91 1.14 8.09
CA GLN A 123 9.00 1.19 7.13
C GLN A 123 9.95 2.34 7.46
N GLY A 124 11.25 2.05 7.56
CA GLY A 124 12.27 3.09 7.74
C GLY A 124 12.09 3.97 8.99
N GLY A 125 11.49 3.43 10.07
CA GLY A 125 11.18 4.20 11.28
C GLY A 125 9.85 4.94 11.24
N ALA A 126 9.17 4.98 10.10
CA ALA A 126 7.79 5.49 10.02
C ALA A 126 6.80 4.38 10.39
N HIS A 127 5.77 4.72 11.15
CA HIS A 127 4.73 3.81 11.62
C HIS A 127 3.37 4.40 11.28
N HIS A 128 2.49 3.58 10.69
CA HIS A 128 1.13 3.98 10.38
C HIS A 128 0.15 2.92 10.90
N MET A 129 -0.94 3.39 11.46
CA MET A 129 -2.05 2.54 11.85
C MET A 129 -3.33 3.03 11.18
N THR A 130 -4.04 2.10 10.55
CA THR A 130 -5.35 2.37 9.95
C THR A 130 -6.37 1.47 10.62
N ALA A 131 -7.42 2.05 11.19
CA ALA A 131 -8.55 1.32 11.74
C ALA A 131 -9.80 1.70 10.96
N GLY A 132 -10.58 0.71 10.54
CA GLY A 132 -11.75 0.95 9.72
C GLY A 132 -12.89 0.01 10.01
N VAL A 133 -14.06 0.38 9.53
CA VAL A 133 -15.25 -0.44 9.53
C VAL A 133 -15.95 -0.31 8.19
N SER A 134 -16.28 -1.44 7.59
CA SER A 134 -17.09 -1.51 6.38
C SER A 134 -18.38 -2.24 6.64
N PHE A 135 -19.43 -1.78 6.00
CA PHE A 135 -20.75 -2.40 6.00
C PHE A 135 -21.07 -2.91 4.60
N ASN A 136 -21.35 -4.18 4.49
CA ASN A 136 -21.76 -4.81 3.24
C ASN A 136 -23.24 -5.17 3.31
N ARG A 137 -23.99 -4.83 2.26
CA ARG A 137 -25.38 -5.18 2.10
C ARG A 137 -25.63 -5.67 0.68
N GLY A 138 -25.64 -6.99 0.52
CA GLY A 138 -25.78 -7.60 -0.81
C GLY A 138 -24.62 -7.21 -1.73
N VAL A 139 -24.92 -6.47 -2.79
CA VAL A 139 -23.93 -6.04 -3.78
C VAL A 139 -23.17 -4.77 -3.40
N LEU A 140 -23.64 -4.03 -2.39
CA LEU A 140 -23.09 -2.74 -2.00
C LEU A 140 -22.21 -2.85 -0.75
N THR A 141 -21.08 -2.18 -0.76
CA THR A 141 -20.19 -2.00 0.39
C THR A 141 -19.97 -0.52 0.62
N GLY A 142 -20.11 -0.06 1.86
CA GLY A 142 -19.74 1.27 2.30
C GLY A 142 -18.90 1.19 3.55
N GLY A 143 -17.91 2.06 3.72
CA GLY A 143 -17.03 2.01 4.88
C GLY A 143 -16.34 3.32 5.19
N LEU A 144 -15.84 3.42 6.41
CA LEU A 144 -14.99 4.51 6.87
C LEU A 144 -13.76 3.91 7.56
N ALA A 145 -12.62 4.52 7.33
CA ALA A 145 -11.39 4.18 8.01
C ALA A 145 -10.65 5.46 8.43
N TYR A 146 -9.92 5.37 9.50
CA TYR A 146 -9.08 6.42 10.05
C TYR A 146 -7.63 5.97 10.05
N ARG A 147 -6.76 6.77 9.43
CA ARG A 147 -5.32 6.54 9.40
C ARG A 147 -4.62 7.54 10.30
N GLN A 148 -3.69 7.04 11.08
CA GLN A 148 -2.83 7.82 11.96
C GLN A 148 -1.38 7.43 11.77
N ALA A 149 -0.51 8.44 11.59
CA ALA A 149 0.92 8.27 11.71
C ALA A 149 1.30 8.19 13.20
N LEU A 150 2.06 7.16 13.57
CA LEU A 150 2.58 6.96 14.92
C LEU A 150 4.07 7.34 14.90
N GLY A 151 4.43 8.45 15.50
CA GLY A 151 5.81 8.92 15.56
C GLY A 151 6.10 9.67 16.86
N VAL A 152 7.38 9.83 17.17
CA VAL A 152 7.84 10.43 18.42
C VAL A 152 7.47 11.91 18.54
N VAL A 153 7.10 12.59 17.46
CA VAL A 153 6.92 14.05 17.41
C VAL A 153 5.54 14.52 16.98
N SER A 154 4.69 13.66 16.44
CA SER A 154 3.37 14.10 15.95
C SER A 154 2.33 13.00 16.04
N THR A 155 1.31 13.24 16.86
CA THR A 155 0.06 12.47 16.91
C THR A 155 -1.00 13.11 16.01
N ASN A 156 -0.62 13.71 14.89
CA ASN A 156 -1.59 14.33 14.01
C ASN A 156 -2.39 13.29 13.25
N PRO A 157 -3.72 13.46 13.15
CA PRO A 157 -4.54 12.66 12.27
C PRO A 157 -4.03 12.83 10.83
N ASP A 158 -3.79 11.70 10.15
CA ASP A 158 -3.24 11.68 8.80
C ASP A 158 -4.37 11.76 7.77
N ALA A 159 -5.36 10.87 7.88
CA ALA A 159 -6.48 10.87 6.95
C ALA A 159 -7.74 10.20 7.53
N LEU A 160 -8.89 10.68 7.08
CA LEU A 160 -10.17 10.00 7.16
C LEU A 160 -10.52 9.44 5.77
N ILE A 161 -10.67 8.13 5.67
CA ILE A 161 -10.84 7.42 4.41
C ILE A 161 -12.29 6.99 4.26
N ALA A 162 -12.96 7.40 3.20
CA ALA A 162 -14.27 6.89 2.81
C ALA A 162 -14.10 5.79 1.76
N ILE A 163 -14.87 4.72 1.89
CA ILE A 163 -14.82 3.54 1.02
C ILE A 163 -16.22 3.27 0.47
N ILE A 164 -16.32 3.05 -0.83
CA ILE A 164 -17.52 2.56 -1.48
C ILE A 164 -17.15 1.43 -2.45
N GLY A 165 -17.98 0.39 -2.51
CA GLY A 165 -17.73 -0.74 -3.38
C GLY A 165 -19.03 -1.36 -3.90
N ILE A 166 -18.93 -1.98 -5.06
CA ILE A 166 -20.02 -2.73 -5.71
C ILE A 166 -19.46 -4.08 -6.15
N ALA A 167 -20.08 -5.16 -5.70
CA ALA A 167 -19.73 -6.53 -6.02
C ALA A 167 -20.99 -7.31 -6.42
N PRO A 168 -21.45 -7.21 -7.68
CA PRO A 168 -22.61 -7.95 -8.16
C PRO A 168 -22.37 -9.47 -8.08
N ASN A 169 -23.41 -10.24 -7.72
CA ASN A 169 -23.29 -11.69 -7.52
C ASN A 169 -23.12 -12.47 -8.83
N ASP A 170 -23.65 -11.94 -9.93
CA ASP A 170 -23.75 -12.65 -11.22
C ASP A 170 -22.54 -12.41 -12.15
N VAL A 171 -21.57 -11.59 -11.74
CA VAL A 171 -20.39 -11.25 -12.56
C VAL A 171 -19.12 -11.33 -11.73
N PRO A 172 -17.97 -11.71 -12.35
CA PRO A 172 -16.70 -11.84 -11.62
C PRO A 172 -16.04 -10.47 -11.28
N TRP A 173 -16.70 -9.37 -11.56
CA TRP A 173 -16.17 -8.03 -11.39
C TRP A 173 -16.56 -7.45 -10.03
N LYS A 174 -15.57 -6.80 -9.40
CA LYS A 174 -15.78 -6.01 -8.19
C LYS A 174 -15.16 -4.64 -8.41
N PHE A 175 -15.92 -3.60 -8.09
CA PHE A 175 -15.45 -2.22 -8.17
C PHE A 175 -15.39 -1.63 -6.78
N GLY A 176 -14.29 -0.95 -6.48
CA GLY A 176 -14.11 -0.23 -5.23
C GLY A 176 -13.45 1.11 -5.49
N TYR A 177 -13.88 2.11 -4.76
CA TYR A 177 -13.29 3.44 -4.73
C TYR A 177 -13.05 3.85 -3.29
N SER A 178 -11.89 4.42 -3.01
CA SER A 178 -11.58 5.03 -1.72
C SER A 178 -11.10 6.46 -1.95
N TYR A 179 -11.48 7.34 -1.01
CA TYR A 179 -11.07 8.75 -0.98
C TYR A 179 -10.52 9.07 0.42
N ASP A 180 -9.35 9.70 0.49
CA ASP A 180 -8.65 10.17 1.68
C ASP A 180 -8.13 11.60 1.54
#